data_b7f35b0dcf8cb1df4a1ac2b91af6a8a2
#
_entry.id   b7f35b0dcf8cb1df4a1ac2b91af6a8a2
#
_cell.length_a   1.000
_cell.length_b   1.000
_cell.length_c   1.000
_cell.angle_alpha   90.00
_cell.angle_beta   90.00
_cell.angle_gamma   90.00
#
_symmetry.space_group_name_H-M   'P 1'
#
loop_
_entity.id
_entity.type
_entity.pdbx_description
1 polymer ?
#
loop_
_entity_poly.entity_id
_entity_poly.type
_entity_poly.pdbx_seq_one_letter_code
_entity_poly.pdbx_strand_id
1 'polypeptide(L)'
;MQQQTDSDVLIVGAGPAGLSLAISLAQAGLRATVVEQQPAATLADPAPDGREIALTHPSVDTLRRLGSWAALAPSEIGRIHGAQVHDGPVGQHAALALDATGSGREALGWIVPNHAL
;
A
#
# COMPACT_ATOMS: atom_id res chain seq x y z
N MET A 1 10.80 38.01 7.59
CA MET A 1 9.58 37.32 8.07
C MET A 1 9.85 35.83 8.00
N GLN A 2 10.03 35.17 9.11
CA GLN A 2 10.04 33.71 9.13
C GLN A 2 8.59 33.25 8.94
N GLN A 3 8.29 32.62 7.82
CA GLN A 3 7.05 31.86 7.69
C GLN A 3 7.14 30.71 8.70
N GLN A 4 6.40 30.81 9.77
CA GLN A 4 6.24 29.74 10.73
C GLN A 4 5.44 28.66 10.02
N THR A 5 6.10 27.59 9.60
CA THR A 5 5.43 26.41 9.07
C THR A 5 4.76 25.69 10.23
N ASP A 6 3.42 25.75 10.27
CA ASP A 6 2.60 25.09 11.29
C ASP A 6 2.53 23.57 11.09
N SER A 7 3.65 22.94 10.85
CA SER A 7 3.75 21.49 10.59
C SER A 7 4.76 20.85 11.55
N ASP A 8 4.36 19.74 12.17
CA ASP A 8 5.21 18.97 13.07
C ASP A 8 6.11 18.00 12.28
N VAL A 9 5.63 17.53 11.11
CA VAL A 9 6.34 16.58 10.26
C VAL A 9 6.19 16.96 8.78
N LEU A 10 7.30 16.90 8.04
CA LEU A 10 7.32 17.03 6.59
C LEU A 10 7.52 15.65 5.96
N ILE A 11 6.62 15.26 5.06
CA ILE A 11 6.66 14.00 4.31
C ILE A 11 6.93 14.32 2.85
N VAL A 12 7.92 13.69 2.25
CA VAL A 12 8.22 13.83 0.83
C VAL A 12 7.68 12.61 0.09
N GLY A 13 6.72 12.84 -0.79
CA GLY A 13 6.02 11.82 -1.57
C GLY A 13 4.62 11.51 -1.04
N ALA A 14 3.61 11.61 -1.92
CA ALA A 14 2.20 11.29 -1.64
C ALA A 14 1.80 9.91 -2.21
N GLY A 15 2.72 8.96 -2.22
CA GLY A 15 2.40 7.57 -2.49
C GLY A 15 1.73 6.89 -1.29
N PRO A 16 1.33 5.60 -1.42
CA PRO A 16 0.61 4.87 -0.37
C PRO A 16 1.31 4.92 1.00
N ALA A 17 2.64 4.82 1.04
CA ALA A 17 3.41 4.88 2.28
C ALA A 17 3.37 6.28 2.92
N GLY A 18 3.60 7.34 2.12
CA GLY A 18 3.59 8.72 2.61
C GLY A 18 2.20 9.15 3.10
N LEU A 19 1.15 8.82 2.35
CA LEU A 19 -0.23 9.11 2.74
C LEU A 19 -0.66 8.31 3.98
N SER A 20 -0.28 7.04 4.09
CA SER A 20 -0.53 6.24 5.28
C SER A 20 0.12 6.84 6.52
N LEU A 21 1.36 7.32 6.41
CA LEU A 21 2.05 8.02 7.48
C LEU A 21 1.33 9.34 7.84
N ALA A 22 0.92 10.12 6.85
CA ALA A 22 0.20 11.37 7.07
C ALA A 22 -1.11 11.15 7.84
N ILE A 23 -1.89 10.15 7.46
CA ILE A 23 -3.13 9.78 8.15
C ILE A 23 -2.83 9.34 9.60
N SER A 24 -1.80 8.50 9.79
CA SER A 24 -1.39 8.02 11.11
C SER A 24 -0.98 9.17 12.04
N LEU A 25 -0.21 10.13 11.54
CA LEU A 25 0.20 11.32 12.28
C LEU A 25 -1.01 12.21 12.64
N ALA A 26 -1.92 12.41 11.69
CA ALA A 26 -3.14 13.17 11.92
C ALA A 26 -4.03 12.52 12.99
N GLN A 27 -4.17 11.20 12.98
CA GLN A 27 -4.89 10.44 14.02
C GLN A 27 -4.22 10.56 15.40
N ALA A 28 -2.90 10.78 15.42
CA ALA A 28 -2.14 11.05 16.65
C ALA A 28 -2.16 12.53 17.08
N GLY A 29 -2.89 13.39 16.37
CA GLY A 29 -2.99 14.82 16.68
C GLY A 29 -1.80 15.65 16.18
N LEU A 30 -0.94 15.09 15.35
CA LEU A 30 0.20 15.80 14.75
C LEU A 30 -0.18 16.37 13.37
N ARG A 31 0.42 17.52 13.05
CA ARG A 31 0.22 18.18 11.75
C ARG A 31 1.31 17.73 10.80
N ALA A 32 0.91 17.10 9.69
CA ALA A 32 1.82 16.67 8.65
C ALA A 32 1.63 17.54 7.39
N THR A 33 2.74 17.94 6.78
CA THR A 33 2.75 18.51 5.44
C THR A 33 3.32 17.47 4.48
N VAL A 34 2.58 17.18 3.41
CA VAL A 34 3.03 16.27 2.35
C VAL A 34 3.45 17.09 1.14
N VAL A 35 4.67 16.87 0.67
CA VAL A 35 5.20 17.49 -0.55
C VAL A 35 5.22 16.43 -1.65
N GLU A 36 4.57 16.73 -2.77
CA GLU A 36 4.46 15.86 -3.92
C GLU A 36 4.70 16.64 -5.21
N GLN A 37 5.39 16.02 -6.16
CA GLN A 37 5.68 16.64 -7.46
C GLN A 37 4.50 16.55 -8.44
N GLN A 38 3.60 15.59 -8.26
CA GLN A 38 2.42 15.45 -9.12
C GLN A 38 1.32 16.45 -8.73
N PRO A 39 0.54 16.93 -9.72
CA PRO A 39 -0.59 17.80 -9.44
C PRO A 39 -1.63 17.16 -8.51
N ALA A 40 -2.26 17.96 -7.66
CA ALA A 40 -3.28 17.49 -6.73
C ALA A 40 -4.46 16.78 -7.43
N ALA A 41 -4.81 17.20 -8.65
CA ALA A 41 -5.85 16.55 -9.44
C ALA A 41 -5.48 15.10 -9.82
N THR A 42 -4.20 14.83 -10.11
CA THR A 42 -3.70 13.48 -10.40
C THR A 42 -3.73 12.59 -9.16
N LEU A 43 -3.49 13.16 -7.98
CA LEU A 43 -3.57 12.43 -6.71
C LEU A 43 -5.02 12.12 -6.31
N ALA A 44 -5.95 13.03 -6.63
CA ALA A 44 -7.36 12.87 -6.28
C ALA A 44 -8.08 11.81 -7.14
N ASP A 45 -7.63 11.65 -8.40
CA ASP A 45 -8.18 10.68 -9.35
C ASP A 45 -7.04 10.07 -10.16
N PRO A 46 -6.25 9.17 -9.55
CA PRO A 46 -5.09 8.58 -10.20
C PRO A 46 -5.52 7.59 -11.29
N ALA A 47 -4.95 7.75 -12.48
CA ALA A 47 -5.17 6.82 -13.58
C ALA A 47 -4.54 5.45 -13.28
N PRO A 48 -5.14 4.35 -13.76
CA PRO A 48 -4.51 3.03 -13.71
C PRO A 48 -3.12 3.05 -14.35
N ASP A 49 -2.12 2.60 -13.62
CA ASP A 49 -0.72 2.58 -14.07
C ASP A 49 -0.18 1.17 -14.36
N GLY A 50 -1.06 0.16 -14.23
CA GLY A 50 -0.74 -1.25 -14.47
C GLY A 50 0.09 -1.89 -13.35
N ARG A 51 0.39 -1.17 -12.28
CA ARG A 51 1.12 -1.73 -11.12
C ARG A 51 0.15 -2.34 -10.13
N GLU A 52 0.54 -3.50 -9.62
CA GLU A 52 -0.14 -4.22 -8.57
C GLU A 52 0.74 -4.25 -7.31
N ILE A 53 0.15 -4.02 -6.17
CA ILE A 53 0.86 -3.99 -4.89
C ILE A 53 0.43 -5.20 -4.06
N ALA A 54 1.41 -6.04 -3.72
CA ALA A 54 1.21 -7.14 -2.80
C ALA A 54 1.28 -6.63 -1.35
N LEU A 55 0.24 -6.91 -0.59
CA LEU A 55 0.11 -6.48 0.80
C LEU A 55 0.16 -7.68 1.74
N THR A 56 1.00 -7.58 2.75
CA THR A 56 1.08 -8.55 3.84
C THR A 56 -0.09 -8.38 4.83
N HIS A 57 -0.32 -9.37 5.68
CA HIS A 57 -1.31 -9.27 6.75
C HIS A 57 -1.11 -8.01 7.64
N PRO A 58 0.11 -7.70 8.13
CA PRO A 58 0.33 -6.47 8.90
C PRO A 58 0.05 -5.18 8.11
N SER A 59 0.33 -5.16 6.81
CA SER A 59 0.04 -4.00 5.96
C SER A 59 -1.48 -3.76 5.85
N VAL A 60 -2.25 -4.81 5.62
CA VAL A 60 -3.72 -4.73 5.56
C VAL A 60 -4.30 -4.32 6.92
N ASP A 61 -3.78 -4.84 8.02
CA ASP A 61 -4.22 -4.44 9.37
C ASP A 61 -3.91 -2.96 9.64
N THR A 62 -2.81 -2.46 9.11
CA THR A 62 -2.49 -1.03 9.17
C THR A 62 -3.49 -0.21 8.35
N LEU A 63 -3.76 -0.57 7.10
CA LEU A 63 -4.74 0.13 6.26
C LEU A 63 -6.16 0.09 6.86
N ARG A 64 -6.54 -1.00 7.52
CA ARG A 64 -7.80 -1.09 8.27
C ARG A 64 -7.87 -0.08 9.42
N ARG A 65 -6.81 0.00 10.23
CA ARG A 65 -6.73 0.98 11.33
C ARG A 65 -6.76 2.42 10.85
N LEU A 66 -6.15 2.68 9.70
CA LEU A 66 -6.16 4.01 9.08
C LEU A 66 -7.52 4.36 8.43
N GLY A 67 -8.38 3.36 8.19
CA GLY A 67 -9.66 3.51 7.49
C GLY A 67 -9.57 3.40 5.97
N SER A 68 -8.36 3.31 5.41
CA SER A 68 -8.13 3.28 3.95
C SER A 68 -8.59 1.98 3.30
N TRP A 69 -8.49 0.85 4.01
CA TRP A 69 -8.91 -0.45 3.49
C TRP A 69 -10.38 -0.49 3.10
N ALA A 70 -11.24 0.16 3.87
CA ALA A 70 -12.68 0.20 3.60
C ALA A 70 -13.06 1.04 2.37
N ALA A 71 -12.15 1.88 1.88
CA ALA A 71 -12.36 2.67 0.66
C ALA A 71 -12.08 1.88 -0.62
N LEU A 72 -11.38 0.75 -0.53
CA LEU A 72 -11.10 -0.11 -1.69
C LEU A 72 -12.36 -0.86 -2.11
N ALA A 73 -12.64 -0.88 -3.43
CA ALA A 73 -13.70 -1.69 -3.96
C ALA A 73 -13.36 -3.20 -3.78
N PRO A 74 -14.29 -4.03 -3.30
CA PRO A 74 -14.01 -5.47 -3.13
C PRO A 74 -13.54 -6.18 -4.40
N SER A 75 -13.96 -5.70 -5.58
CA SER A 75 -13.54 -6.22 -6.89
C SER A 75 -12.08 -5.93 -7.23
N GLU A 76 -11.45 -4.97 -6.55
CA GLU A 76 -10.03 -4.60 -6.74
C GLU A 76 -9.11 -5.36 -5.79
N ILE A 77 -9.66 -6.11 -4.84
CA ILE A 77 -8.88 -6.84 -3.84
C ILE A 77 -8.75 -8.31 -4.27
N GLY A 78 -7.56 -8.68 -4.75
CA GLY A 78 -7.20 -10.06 -5.03
C GLY A 78 -6.59 -10.74 -3.81
N ARG A 79 -6.77 -12.08 -3.69
CA ARG A 79 -6.13 -12.89 -2.66
C ARG A 79 -4.93 -13.63 -3.24
N ILE A 80 -3.82 -13.62 -2.54
CA ILE A 80 -2.62 -14.36 -2.92
C ILE A 80 -2.68 -15.72 -2.23
N HIS A 81 -2.96 -16.77 -2.98
CA HIS A 81 -3.04 -18.14 -2.46
C HIS A 81 -1.71 -18.88 -2.55
N GLY A 82 -0.86 -18.51 -3.49
CA GLY A 82 0.44 -19.13 -3.68
C GLY A 82 1.48 -18.11 -4.17
N ALA A 83 2.73 -18.36 -3.84
CA ALA A 83 3.87 -17.63 -4.34
C ALA A 83 5.03 -18.60 -4.64
N GLN A 84 5.74 -18.35 -5.72
CA GLN A 84 6.87 -19.17 -6.13
C GLN A 84 8.08 -18.27 -6.39
N VAL A 85 9.23 -18.69 -5.90
CA VAL A 85 10.52 -18.09 -6.20
C VAL A 85 11.27 -19.05 -7.10
N HIS A 86 11.70 -18.59 -8.26
CA HIS A 86 12.49 -19.35 -9.21
C HIS A 86 13.91 -18.80 -9.24
N ASP A 87 14.89 -19.71 -9.14
CA ASP A 87 16.30 -19.41 -9.33
C ASP A 87 16.75 -20.08 -10.63
N GLY A 88 16.91 -19.30 -11.69
CA GLY A 88 17.32 -19.78 -13.02
C GLY A 88 16.27 -19.58 -14.13
N PRO A 89 16.41 -20.26 -15.28
CA PRO A 89 15.53 -20.11 -16.43
C PRO A 89 14.08 -20.50 -16.12
N VAL A 90 13.14 -19.78 -16.77
CA VAL A 90 11.71 -20.07 -16.67
C VAL A 90 11.42 -21.52 -17.13
N GLY A 91 10.62 -22.24 -16.35
CA GLY A 91 10.25 -23.62 -16.64
C GLY A 91 10.99 -24.68 -15.81
N GLN A 92 11.92 -24.29 -14.97
CA GLN A 92 12.51 -25.18 -13.95
C GLN A 92 11.64 -25.22 -12.70
N HIS A 93 11.88 -26.23 -11.84
CA HIS A 93 11.18 -26.30 -10.56
C HIS A 93 11.44 -25.07 -9.70
N ALA A 94 10.39 -24.59 -9.02
CA ALA A 94 10.53 -23.48 -8.08
C ALA A 94 11.54 -23.82 -6.97
N ALA A 95 12.49 -22.93 -6.70
CA ALA A 95 13.42 -23.07 -5.59
C ALA A 95 12.70 -22.95 -4.24
N LEU A 96 11.61 -22.17 -4.19
CA LEU A 96 10.73 -22.04 -3.03
C LEU A 96 9.30 -21.90 -3.52
N ALA A 97 8.38 -22.69 -2.99
CA ALA A 97 6.95 -22.56 -3.19
C ALA A 97 6.26 -22.37 -1.83
N LEU A 98 5.42 -21.36 -1.75
CA LEU A 98 4.61 -21.05 -0.58
C LEU A 98 3.14 -21.21 -0.98
N ASP A 99 2.35 -21.82 -0.12
CA ASP A 99 0.92 -22.05 -0.31
C ASP A 99 0.16 -21.68 0.96
N ALA A 100 -0.98 -20.99 0.80
CA ALA A 100 -1.78 -20.54 1.93
C ALA A 100 -2.42 -21.72 2.68
N THR A 101 -2.77 -22.81 1.99
CA THR A 101 -3.44 -23.97 2.61
C THR A 101 -2.55 -24.66 3.66
N GLY A 102 -1.24 -24.71 3.44
CA GLY A 102 -0.28 -25.24 4.40
C GLY A 102 -0.04 -24.36 5.62
N SER A 103 -0.42 -23.10 5.56
CA SER A 103 -0.21 -22.11 6.65
C SER A 103 -1.39 -22.01 7.62
N GLY A 104 -2.53 -22.68 7.34
CA GLY A 104 -3.77 -22.50 8.09
C GLY A 104 -4.44 -21.15 7.90
N ARG A 105 -4.02 -20.38 6.90
CA ARG A 105 -4.55 -19.06 6.57
C ARG A 105 -5.35 -19.10 5.28
N GLU A 106 -6.32 -18.22 5.16
CA GLU A 106 -7.16 -18.09 3.96
C GLU A 106 -6.38 -17.58 2.74
N ALA A 107 -5.35 -16.76 2.97
CA ALA A 107 -4.46 -16.23 1.95
C ALA A 107 -3.06 -15.94 2.53
N LEU A 108 -2.04 -15.91 1.68
CA LEU A 108 -0.68 -15.45 2.04
C LEU A 108 -0.66 -13.91 2.22
N GLY A 109 -1.54 -13.22 1.52
CA GLY A 109 -1.69 -11.78 1.51
C GLY A 109 -2.72 -11.37 0.47
N TRP A 110 -2.70 -10.10 0.12
CA TRP A 110 -3.62 -9.52 -0.87
C TRP A 110 -2.84 -8.77 -1.93
N ILE A 111 -3.48 -8.60 -3.08
CA ILE A 111 -2.95 -7.79 -4.17
C ILE A 111 -4.01 -6.77 -4.56
N VAL A 112 -3.59 -5.52 -4.74
CA VAL A 112 -4.47 -4.41 -5.10
C VAL A 112 -3.78 -3.52 -6.13
N PRO A 113 -4.55 -2.88 -7.04
CA PRO A 113 -3.98 -1.92 -7.98
C PRO A 113 -3.36 -0.73 -7.24
N ASN A 114 -2.17 -0.28 -7.67
CA ASN A 114 -1.48 0.84 -7.04
C ASN A 114 -2.31 2.13 -7.03
N HIS A 115 -3.05 2.39 -8.10
CA HIS A 115 -3.88 3.58 -8.22
C HIS A 115 -5.09 3.60 -7.27
N ALA A 116 -5.48 2.44 -6.73
CA ALA A 116 -6.59 2.33 -5.79
C ALA A 116 -6.19 2.55 -4.32
N LEU A 117 -4.86 2.47 -4.04
CA LEU A 117 -4.29 2.70 -2.72
C LEU A 117 -4.09 4.19 -2.45
#